data_123884511542cde40393499234b2ffba
#
_entry.id   123884511542cde40393499234b2ffba
#
_cell.length_a   1.000
_cell.length_b   1.000
_cell.length_c   1.000
_cell.angle_alpha   90.00
_cell.angle_beta   90.00
_cell.angle_gamma   90.00
#
_symmetry.space_group_name_H-M   'P 1'
#
loop_
_entity.id
_entity.type
_entity.pdbx_description
1 polymer ?
#
loop_
_entity_poly.entity_id
_entity_poly.type
_entity_poly.pdbx_seq_one_letter_code
_entity_poly.pdbx_strand_id
1 'polypeptide(L)'
;RVTEGGKRLRFRACVIVGNKKGKVGVGVAKSGDVALAVDKAFLQAKKNLVDVGFSSYTIPCEVVSKFKAAKILLKPATEGTNIVAGGPVRSLLELAGIQNVVAKLLGSTKNKITNVYATMNALKKLKEYEDLRNEKFAKKVKEIKEEKK
;
A
#
# COMPACT_ATOMS: atom_id res chain seq x y z
N ARG A 1 25.46 9.18 14.26
CA ARG A 1 26.41 10.30 14.25
C ARG A 1 27.49 10.05 15.29
N VAL A 2 28.71 10.20 14.90
CA VAL A 2 29.89 10.12 15.79
C VAL A 2 30.17 11.54 16.33
N THR A 3 30.40 11.66 17.63
CA THR A 3 30.77 12.90 18.33
C THR A 3 32.01 12.65 19.15
N GLU A 4 32.66 13.65 19.68
CA GLU A 4 33.90 13.53 20.49
C GLU A 4 33.73 12.59 21.70
N GLY A 5 32.56 12.54 22.34
CA GLY A 5 32.24 11.64 23.43
C GLY A 5 31.69 10.27 23.04
N GLY A 6 31.66 9.90 21.74
CA GLY A 6 31.17 8.60 21.28
C GLY A 6 30.10 8.68 20.18
N LYS A 7 29.32 7.60 20.05
CA LYS A 7 28.28 7.44 19.01
C LYS A 7 26.90 7.80 19.56
N ARG A 8 26.21 8.76 18.92
CA ARG A 8 24.78 9.03 19.17
C ARG A 8 23.93 8.31 18.15
N LEU A 9 23.32 7.22 18.56
CA LEU A 9 22.43 6.40 17.74
C LEU A 9 21.02 7.00 17.73
N ARG A 10 20.35 6.87 16.58
CA ARG A 10 18.90 7.12 16.43
C ARG A 10 18.28 6.00 15.61
N PHE A 11 17.08 5.61 16.03
CA PHE A 11 16.32 4.55 15.36
C PHE A 11 15.24 5.17 14.46
N ARG A 12 15.05 4.57 13.31
CA ARG A 12 13.96 4.93 12.40
C ARG A 12 13.08 3.72 12.21
N ALA A 13 11.83 3.81 12.69
CA ALA A 13 10.81 2.79 12.54
C ALA A 13 9.89 3.11 11.35
N CYS A 14 9.49 2.08 10.61
CA CYS A 14 8.44 2.12 9.62
C CYS A 14 7.37 1.12 10.04
N VAL A 15 6.17 1.62 10.32
CA VAL A 15 5.03 0.82 10.80
C VAL A 15 3.93 0.85 9.76
N ILE A 16 3.36 -0.30 9.48
CA ILE A 16 2.19 -0.47 8.63
C ILE A 16 1.03 -0.89 9.53
N VAL A 17 -0.10 -0.24 9.39
CA VAL A 17 -1.33 -0.51 10.14
C VAL A 17 -2.44 -0.80 9.15
N GLY A 18 -3.24 -1.82 9.39
CA GLY A 18 -4.38 -2.16 8.52
C GLY A 18 -5.42 -2.99 9.25
N ASN A 19 -6.63 -2.99 8.73
CA ASN A 19 -7.76 -3.72 9.29
C ASN A 19 -8.10 -5.01 8.52
N LYS A 20 -7.32 -5.36 7.51
CA LYS A 20 -7.58 -6.47 6.56
C LYS A 20 -8.93 -6.37 5.83
N LYS A 21 -9.57 -5.21 5.87
CA LYS A 21 -10.86 -4.91 5.23
C LYS A 21 -10.77 -3.68 4.33
N GLY A 22 -9.62 -3.47 3.71
CA GLY A 22 -9.41 -2.40 2.75
C GLY A 22 -8.83 -1.10 3.32
N LYS A 23 -8.64 -0.94 4.63
CA LYS A 23 -7.98 0.26 5.18
C LYS A 23 -6.56 -0.06 5.60
N VAL A 24 -5.61 0.70 5.08
CA VAL A 24 -4.20 0.55 5.40
C VAL A 24 -3.52 1.91 5.52
N GLY A 25 -2.58 2.03 6.45
CA GLY A 25 -1.82 3.24 6.68
C GLY A 25 -0.34 2.96 6.92
N VAL A 26 0.49 3.93 6.61
CA VAL A 26 1.94 3.84 6.78
C VAL A 26 2.44 5.05 7.55
N GLY A 27 3.26 4.78 8.56
CA GLY A 27 3.93 5.79 9.36
C GLY A 27 5.43 5.54 9.46
N VAL A 28 6.21 6.61 9.45
CA VAL A 28 7.67 6.55 9.58
C VAL A 28 8.13 7.59 10.58
N ALA A 29 8.70 7.17 11.68
CA ALA A 29 9.21 8.08 12.70
C ALA A 29 10.64 7.75 13.13
N LYS A 30 11.28 8.71 13.79
CA LYS A 30 12.63 8.60 14.33
C LYS A 30 12.60 8.94 15.83
N SER A 31 13.39 8.20 16.62
CA SER A 31 13.58 8.49 18.03
C SER A 31 14.98 8.07 18.51
N GLY A 32 15.36 8.45 19.72
CA GLY A 32 16.55 7.95 20.40
C GLY A 32 16.41 6.51 20.87
N ASP A 33 15.17 6.09 21.16
CA ASP A 33 14.81 4.74 21.57
C ASP A 33 13.91 4.07 20.55
N VAL A 34 13.95 2.73 20.49
CA VAL A 34 13.21 1.92 19.53
C VAL A 34 11.71 1.95 19.84
N ALA A 35 11.32 1.75 21.11
CA ALA A 35 9.92 1.75 21.52
C ALA A 35 9.23 3.07 21.16
N LEU A 36 9.84 4.20 21.54
CA LEU A 36 9.33 5.53 21.20
C LEU A 36 9.30 5.81 19.69
N ALA A 37 10.20 5.22 18.90
CA ALA A 37 10.15 5.36 17.44
C ALA A 37 8.97 4.60 16.85
N VAL A 38 8.68 3.39 17.36
CA VAL A 38 7.54 2.57 16.93
C VAL A 38 6.21 3.24 17.30
N ASP A 39 6.05 3.72 18.54
CA ASP A 39 4.83 4.40 18.99
C ASP A 39 4.52 5.64 18.15
N LYS A 40 5.52 6.48 17.90
CA LYS A 40 5.38 7.66 17.03
C LYS A 40 5.00 7.27 15.61
N ALA A 41 5.63 6.23 15.04
CA ALA A 41 5.31 5.75 13.71
C ALA A 41 3.89 5.16 13.64
N PHE A 42 3.44 4.46 14.68
CA PHE A 42 2.09 3.92 14.78
C PHE A 42 1.02 5.04 14.80
N LEU A 43 1.22 6.05 15.63
CA LEU A 43 0.31 7.20 15.67
C LEU A 43 0.25 7.93 14.31
N GLN A 44 1.39 8.06 13.64
CA GLN A 44 1.44 8.63 12.29
C GLN A 44 0.73 7.74 11.26
N ALA A 45 0.89 6.42 11.33
CA ALA A 45 0.21 5.47 10.45
C ALA A 45 -1.32 5.55 10.61
N LYS A 46 -1.82 5.69 11.84
CA LYS A 46 -3.25 5.88 12.12
C LYS A 46 -3.81 7.18 11.51
N LYS A 47 -3.04 8.25 11.48
CA LYS A 47 -3.44 9.51 10.84
C LYS A 47 -3.46 9.43 9.32
N ASN A 48 -2.61 8.58 8.73
CA ASN A 48 -2.43 8.43 7.29
C ASN A 48 -3.14 7.17 6.75
N LEU A 49 -4.29 6.82 7.29
CA LEU A 49 -5.10 5.71 6.78
C LEU A 49 -5.66 6.05 5.40
N VAL A 50 -5.50 5.14 4.48
CA VAL A 50 -6.07 5.17 3.12
C VAL A 50 -7.01 4.00 2.98
N ASP A 51 -8.19 4.27 2.45
CA ASP A 51 -9.14 3.25 2.09
C ASP A 51 -8.80 2.74 0.68
N VAL A 52 -8.51 1.46 0.56
CA VAL A 52 -8.15 0.75 -0.67
C VAL A 52 -9.07 -0.48 -0.86
N GLY A 53 -10.24 -0.44 -0.23
CA GLY A 53 -11.18 -1.54 -0.24
C GLY A 53 -11.57 -1.97 -1.65
N PHE A 54 -11.12 -3.15 -2.05
CA PHE A 54 -11.56 -3.81 -3.27
C PHE A 54 -12.64 -4.82 -2.93
N SER A 55 -13.66 -4.91 -3.78
CA SER A 55 -14.77 -5.85 -3.63
C SER A 55 -14.39 -7.29 -4.02
N SER A 56 -13.19 -7.51 -4.51
CA SER A 56 -12.72 -8.78 -5.07
C SER A 56 -11.54 -9.37 -4.28
N TYR A 57 -11.32 -10.67 -4.41
CA TYR A 57 -10.18 -11.40 -3.82
C TYR A 57 -8.82 -10.94 -4.36
N THR A 58 -8.81 -10.26 -5.51
CA THR A 58 -7.62 -9.80 -6.21
C THR A 58 -7.79 -8.34 -6.63
N ILE A 59 -6.73 -7.75 -7.18
CA ILE A 59 -6.75 -6.39 -7.73
C ILE A 59 -7.42 -6.35 -9.11
N PRO A 60 -8.09 -5.24 -9.49
CA PRO A 60 -8.86 -5.15 -10.73
C PRO A 60 -8.02 -5.16 -12.00
N CYS A 61 -6.79 -4.64 -11.95
CA CYS A 61 -5.90 -4.57 -13.11
C CYS A 61 -4.42 -4.56 -12.72
N GLU A 62 -3.56 -4.75 -13.71
CA GLU A 62 -2.12 -4.58 -13.54
C GLU A 62 -1.77 -3.10 -13.35
N VAL A 63 -0.92 -2.81 -12.36
CA VAL A 63 -0.46 -1.44 -12.11
C VAL A 63 1.03 -1.38 -11.85
N VAL A 64 1.66 -0.37 -12.43
CA VAL A 64 3.04 0.00 -12.16
C VAL A 64 3.08 1.33 -11.42
N SER A 65 3.79 1.37 -10.32
CA SER A 65 3.97 2.58 -9.54
C SER A 65 5.44 2.81 -9.21
N LYS A 66 5.81 4.08 -9.20
CA LYS A 66 7.16 4.53 -8.86
C LYS A 66 7.10 5.50 -7.69
N PHE A 67 8.01 5.35 -6.75
CA PHE A 67 8.25 6.31 -5.68
C PHE A 67 9.76 6.44 -5.45
N LYS A 68 10.33 7.60 -5.79
CA LYS A 68 11.78 7.81 -5.85
C LYS A 68 12.45 6.74 -6.73
N ALA A 69 13.42 5.99 -6.19
CA ALA A 69 14.09 4.91 -6.90
C ALA A 69 13.33 3.57 -6.89
N ALA A 70 12.27 3.44 -6.07
CA ALA A 70 11.48 2.23 -6.02
C ALA A 70 10.45 2.20 -7.16
N LYS A 71 10.44 1.11 -7.92
CA LYS A 71 9.46 0.82 -8.96
C LYS A 71 8.84 -0.54 -8.69
N ILE A 72 7.52 -0.59 -8.56
CA ILE A 72 6.76 -1.78 -8.21
C ILE A 72 5.74 -2.07 -9.29
N LEU A 73 5.62 -3.35 -9.62
CA LEU A 73 4.59 -3.91 -10.47
C LEU A 73 3.67 -4.77 -9.59
N LEU A 74 2.37 -4.55 -9.67
CA LEU A 74 1.34 -5.42 -9.09
C LEU A 74 0.53 -6.03 -10.24
N LYS A 75 0.33 -7.35 -10.19
CA LYS A 75 -0.50 -8.11 -11.15
C LYS A 75 -1.60 -8.86 -10.41
N PRO A 76 -2.81 -8.90 -10.96
CA PRO A 76 -3.85 -9.78 -10.44
C PRO A 76 -3.42 -11.25 -10.55
N ALA A 77 -3.89 -12.07 -9.62
CA ALA A 77 -3.62 -13.49 -9.59
C ALA A 77 -4.90 -14.30 -9.41
N THR A 78 -4.88 -15.54 -9.85
CA THR A 78 -5.97 -16.51 -9.67
C THR A 78 -6.14 -16.88 -8.20
N GLU A 79 -7.32 -17.34 -7.84
CA GLU A 79 -7.59 -17.87 -6.50
C GLU A 79 -6.61 -19.00 -6.16
N GLY A 80 -6.15 -19.02 -4.91
CA GLY A 80 -5.18 -20.00 -4.43
C GLY A 80 -3.71 -19.59 -4.62
N THR A 81 -3.40 -18.54 -5.39
CA THR A 81 -2.01 -18.10 -5.58
C THR A 81 -1.45 -17.45 -4.31
N ASN A 82 -2.31 -16.90 -3.45
CA ASN A 82 -1.93 -16.10 -2.30
C ASN A 82 -1.09 -14.87 -2.67
N ILE A 83 -0.44 -14.24 -1.69
CA ILE A 83 0.39 -13.05 -1.90
C ILE A 83 1.82 -13.48 -2.22
N VAL A 84 2.24 -13.28 -3.46
CA VAL A 84 3.63 -13.47 -3.90
C VAL A 84 4.31 -12.11 -4.02
N ALA A 85 5.03 -11.69 -2.97
CA ALA A 85 5.64 -10.36 -2.90
C ALA A 85 6.88 -10.33 -2.02
N GLY A 86 7.74 -9.34 -2.21
CA GLY A 86 8.85 -9.04 -1.31
C GLY A 86 8.36 -8.58 0.07
N GLY A 87 9.12 -8.88 1.15
CA GLY A 87 8.69 -8.72 2.54
C GLY A 87 7.89 -7.45 2.87
N PRO A 88 8.40 -6.22 2.67
CA PRO A 88 7.67 -5.01 3.02
C PRO A 88 6.37 -4.80 2.21
N VAL A 89 6.37 -5.25 0.96
CA VAL A 89 5.22 -5.19 0.05
C VAL A 89 4.16 -6.19 0.50
N ARG A 90 4.58 -7.42 0.83
CA ARG A 90 3.71 -8.48 1.32
C ARG A 90 2.96 -8.06 2.57
N SER A 91 3.67 -7.54 3.59
CA SER A 91 3.05 -7.09 4.84
C SER A 91 1.99 -6.00 4.61
N LEU A 92 2.21 -5.09 3.65
CA LEU A 92 1.25 -4.05 3.32
C LEU A 92 0.01 -4.62 2.64
N LEU A 93 0.17 -5.53 1.69
CA LEU A 93 -0.92 -6.17 0.95
C LEU A 93 -1.78 -7.06 1.87
N GLU A 94 -1.16 -7.81 2.78
CA GLU A 94 -1.86 -8.61 3.80
C GLU A 94 -2.71 -7.74 4.72
N LEU A 95 -2.17 -6.62 5.19
CA LEU A 95 -2.90 -5.68 6.06
C LEU A 95 -3.98 -4.89 5.31
N ALA A 96 -3.84 -4.72 4.01
CA ALA A 96 -4.88 -4.16 3.15
C ALA A 96 -6.05 -5.15 2.92
N GLY A 97 -5.82 -6.46 3.13
CA GLY A 97 -6.84 -7.50 2.97
C GLY A 97 -6.92 -8.09 1.57
N ILE A 98 -5.93 -7.85 0.72
CA ILE A 98 -5.84 -8.47 -0.60
C ILE A 98 -5.32 -9.90 -0.43
N GLN A 99 -5.99 -10.87 -1.07
CA GLN A 99 -5.66 -12.27 -0.89
C GLN A 99 -4.77 -12.83 -2.00
N ASN A 100 -5.06 -12.51 -3.26
CA ASN A 100 -4.36 -13.09 -4.41
C ASN A 100 -3.75 -11.98 -5.27
N VAL A 101 -2.42 -11.85 -5.20
CA VAL A 101 -1.69 -10.83 -5.96
C VAL A 101 -0.22 -11.23 -6.13
N VAL A 102 0.32 -10.95 -7.29
CA VAL A 102 1.75 -11.09 -7.57
C VAL A 102 2.37 -9.71 -7.67
N ALA A 103 3.41 -9.46 -6.89
CA ALA A 103 4.14 -8.20 -6.88
C ALA A 103 5.63 -8.40 -7.18
N LYS A 104 6.17 -7.55 -8.02
CA LYS A 104 7.60 -7.55 -8.35
C LYS A 104 8.20 -6.17 -8.18
N LEU A 105 9.32 -6.11 -7.48
CA LEU A 105 10.17 -4.93 -7.43
C LEU A 105 11.00 -4.87 -8.72
N LEU A 106 10.74 -3.89 -9.57
CA LEU A 106 11.45 -3.69 -10.84
C LEU A 106 12.70 -2.83 -10.70
N GLY A 107 12.79 -2.06 -9.61
CA GLY A 107 13.96 -1.24 -9.31
C GLY A 107 14.96 -1.95 -8.39
N SER A 108 16.22 -1.58 -8.47
CA SER A 108 17.30 -2.13 -7.63
C SER A 108 17.35 -1.49 -6.22
N THR A 109 16.22 -1.10 -5.66
CA THR A 109 16.14 -0.42 -4.38
C THR A 109 16.07 -1.39 -3.21
N LYS A 110 17.10 -1.41 -2.37
CA LYS A 110 17.12 -2.15 -1.08
C LYS A 110 16.35 -1.41 0.04
N ASN A 111 15.93 -0.15 -0.17
CA ASN A 111 15.26 0.65 0.84
C ASN A 111 13.80 0.21 1.02
N LYS A 112 13.53 -0.44 2.16
CA LYS A 112 12.21 -0.97 2.52
C LYS A 112 11.14 0.12 2.59
N ILE A 113 11.48 1.32 3.06
CA ILE A 113 10.54 2.44 3.23
C ILE A 113 10.02 2.94 1.88
N THR A 114 10.91 3.13 0.90
CA THR A 114 10.51 3.59 -0.44
C THR A 114 9.66 2.55 -1.16
N ASN A 115 9.92 1.25 -0.93
CA ASN A 115 9.11 0.17 -1.49
C ASN A 115 7.69 0.18 -0.91
N VAL A 116 7.53 0.42 0.40
CA VAL A 116 6.21 0.55 1.04
C VAL A 116 5.43 1.74 0.46
N TYR A 117 6.07 2.91 0.31
CA TYR A 117 5.40 4.08 -0.27
C TYR A 117 5.03 3.89 -1.75
N ALA A 118 5.89 3.22 -2.53
CA ALA A 118 5.56 2.88 -3.93
C ALA A 118 4.34 1.94 -4.00
N THR A 119 4.22 0.98 -3.08
CA THR A 119 3.04 0.10 -2.98
C THR A 119 1.79 0.88 -2.59
N MET A 120 1.89 1.79 -1.61
CA MET A 120 0.76 2.66 -1.25
C MET A 120 0.25 3.49 -2.43
N ASN A 121 1.17 4.05 -3.22
CA ASN A 121 0.81 4.80 -4.42
C ASN A 121 0.17 3.90 -5.50
N ALA A 122 0.62 2.65 -5.62
CA ALA A 122 -0.02 1.67 -6.50
C ALA A 122 -1.46 1.38 -6.09
N LEU A 123 -1.69 1.15 -4.79
CA LEU A 123 -3.04 0.90 -4.26
C LEU A 123 -3.98 2.10 -4.43
N LYS A 124 -3.49 3.33 -4.23
CA LYS A 124 -4.28 4.54 -4.49
C LYS A 124 -4.71 4.65 -5.94
N LYS A 125 -3.80 4.41 -6.89
CA LYS A 125 -4.13 4.38 -8.33
C LYS A 125 -5.15 3.32 -8.68
N LEU A 126 -5.05 2.14 -8.09
CA LEU A 126 -6.02 1.06 -8.30
C LEU A 126 -7.41 1.46 -7.81
N LYS A 127 -7.51 2.13 -6.66
CA LYS A 127 -8.78 2.65 -6.15
C LYS A 127 -9.38 3.69 -7.09
N GLU A 128 -8.62 4.68 -7.51
CA GLU A 128 -9.06 5.69 -8.48
C GLU A 128 -9.60 5.04 -9.77
N TYR A 129 -8.91 3.99 -10.25
CA TYR A 129 -9.36 3.24 -11.42
C TYR A 129 -10.69 2.51 -11.18
N GLU A 130 -10.87 1.89 -10.01
CA GLU A 130 -12.12 1.20 -9.65
C GLU A 130 -13.28 2.17 -9.49
N ASP A 131 -13.06 3.31 -8.86
CA ASP A 131 -14.06 4.37 -8.69
C ASP A 131 -14.53 4.90 -10.07
N LEU A 132 -13.61 5.20 -10.98
CA LEU A 132 -13.93 5.63 -12.35
C LEU A 132 -14.70 4.55 -13.15
N ARG A 133 -14.37 3.28 -12.95
CA ARG A 133 -15.07 2.17 -13.58
C ARG A 133 -16.52 2.09 -13.08
N ASN A 134 -16.71 2.19 -11.79
CA ASN A 134 -18.03 2.13 -11.15
C ASN A 134 -18.91 3.31 -11.57
N GLU A 135 -18.35 4.53 -11.69
CA GLU A 135 -19.07 5.70 -12.20
C GLU A 135 -19.54 5.51 -13.66
N LYS A 136 -18.69 4.97 -14.53
CA LYS A 136 -19.05 4.66 -15.93
C LYS A 136 -20.16 3.63 -16.01
N PHE A 137 -20.12 2.58 -15.19
CA PHE A 137 -21.18 1.60 -15.10
C PHE A 137 -22.50 2.20 -14.60
N ALA A 138 -22.44 3.04 -13.56
CA ALA A 138 -23.63 3.70 -13.02
C ALA A 138 -24.30 4.64 -14.05
N LYS A 139 -23.53 5.38 -14.85
CA LYS A 139 -24.04 6.21 -15.96
C LYS A 139 -24.74 5.35 -17.01
N LYS A 140 -24.09 4.28 -17.47
CA LYS A 140 -24.64 3.39 -18.49
C LYS A 140 -25.93 2.69 -18.04
N VAL A 141 -26.04 2.32 -16.77
CA VAL A 141 -27.26 1.74 -16.20
C VAL A 141 -28.41 2.76 -16.15
N LYS A 142 -28.12 4.04 -15.88
CA LYS A 142 -29.13 5.12 -15.92
C LYS A 142 -29.65 5.34 -17.35
N GLU A 143 -28.77 5.44 -18.34
CA GLU A 143 -29.13 5.58 -19.77
C GLU A 143 -30.06 4.45 -20.24
N ILE A 144 -29.72 3.18 -19.91
CA ILE A 144 -30.54 2.01 -20.26
C ILE A 144 -31.93 2.04 -19.58
N LYS A 145 -32.01 2.61 -18.35
CA LYS A 145 -33.30 2.73 -17.63
C LYS A 145 -34.18 3.85 -18.21
N GLU A 146 -33.58 4.91 -18.76
CA GLU A 146 -34.29 6.01 -19.41
C GLU A 146 -34.80 5.63 -20.81
N GLU A 147 -34.03 4.80 -21.53
CA GLU A 147 -34.45 4.26 -22.83
C GLU A 147 -35.60 3.21 -22.77
N LYS A 148 -35.82 2.62 -21.59
CA LYS A 148 -36.91 1.63 -21.34
C LYS A 148 -38.18 2.22 -20.77
N LYS A 149 -38.26 3.54 -20.64
CA LYS A 149 -39.45 4.27 -20.16
C LYS A 149 -40.17 4.99 -21.28
#